data_20744d664da960d7fb5d4c8c0f86f1d2
#
_entry.id   20744d664da960d7fb5d4c8c0f86f1d2
#
_cell.length_a   1.000
_cell.length_b   1.000
_cell.length_c   1.000
_cell.angle_alpha   90.00
_cell.angle_beta   90.00
_cell.angle_gamma   90.00
#
_symmetry.space_group_name_H-M   'P 1'
#
loop_
_entity.id
_entity.type
_entity.pdbx_description
1 polymer ?
#
loop_
_entity_poly.entity_id
_entity_poly.type
_entity_poly.pdbx_seq_one_letter_code
_entity_poly.pdbx_strand_id
1 'polypeptide(L)'
;MSLTGHSIESLATEPGLISHGTDHEETDAALLERVHARLRAAGDVPGATVQHMLSLADALASFGLGRFLLRHQGLNAYWTHQLVTYQPGTLPASNAETLEYQMFEKLPVVLATRERFGIFRSQLQALMKPGATAASVPCGLMGELLLLDYSSLPGVSLIGVDLDQDALDSARALAATRGLTERVSLHRQDAWALDLRASVDVLASNGLNLYEPDDGRVTELYCAYHDALRPGGTLVTSFLTPPPALSPASPWNMEATDPKALSLQALLFVKIIEAKWQTFRTHAQTTAQLQRAGFVNIRFIDDRARMFPTVIAQRPR
;
A
#
# COMPACT_ATOMS: atom_id res chain seq x y z
N MET A 1 -26.74 9.79 11.01
CA MET A 1 -26.45 9.20 12.33
C MET A 1 -24.99 9.47 12.62
N SER A 2 -24.74 10.33 13.58
CA SER A 2 -23.42 10.82 13.98
C SER A 2 -22.70 9.70 14.75
N LEU A 3 -21.53 9.28 14.27
CA LEU A 3 -20.66 8.37 15.04
C LEU A 3 -19.88 9.23 16.05
N THR A 4 -20.28 9.12 17.28
CA THR A 4 -19.66 9.73 18.46
C THR A 4 -18.25 9.18 18.66
N GLY A 5 -17.31 10.11 18.91
CA GLY A 5 -15.92 9.83 19.14
C GLY A 5 -15.69 8.87 20.33
N HIS A 6 -14.86 7.89 20.08
CA HIS A 6 -14.19 7.14 21.15
C HIS A 6 -12.82 7.79 21.37
N SER A 7 -12.58 8.18 22.60
CA SER A 7 -11.30 8.68 23.10
C SER A 7 -10.22 7.63 22.89
N ILE A 8 -9.18 8.00 22.15
CA ILE A 8 -7.99 7.16 21.96
C ILE A 8 -7.07 7.46 23.14
N GLU A 9 -7.17 6.66 24.21
CA GLU A 9 -6.13 6.62 25.25
C GLU A 9 -4.99 5.72 24.78
N SER A 10 -3.79 6.32 24.77
CA SER A 10 -2.47 5.71 24.90
C SER A 10 -2.28 4.30 24.32
N LEU A 11 -1.91 4.22 23.03
CA LEU A 11 -1.24 3.03 22.50
C LEU A 11 0.27 3.23 22.60
N ALA A 12 0.89 2.44 23.48
CA ALA A 12 2.34 2.32 23.56
C ALA A 12 2.91 1.91 22.19
N THR A 13 4.11 2.41 21.87
CA THR A 13 4.89 2.04 20.70
C THR A 13 4.91 0.53 20.52
N GLU A 14 4.18 -0.01 19.56
CA GLU A 14 4.29 -1.42 19.21
C GLU A 14 5.46 -1.63 18.27
N PRO A 15 6.49 -2.41 18.68
CA PRO A 15 7.62 -2.75 17.81
C PRO A 15 7.07 -3.54 16.60
N GLY A 16 7.41 -3.09 15.39
CA GLY A 16 7.07 -3.81 14.16
C GLY A 16 6.10 -3.12 13.20
N LEU A 17 5.38 -2.07 13.61
CA LEU A 17 4.61 -1.24 12.68
C LEU A 17 5.54 -0.35 11.86
N ILE A 18 5.63 -0.59 10.53
CA ILE A 18 6.60 0.07 9.65
C ILE A 18 5.99 1.26 8.90
N SER A 19 4.70 1.20 8.60
CA SER A 19 4.05 2.18 7.71
C SER A 19 3.55 3.42 8.43
N HIS A 20 3.23 3.34 9.71
CA HIS A 20 2.85 4.47 10.55
C HIS A 20 3.48 4.30 11.94
N GLY A 21 4.21 5.33 12.37
CA GLY A 21 4.82 5.35 13.70
C GLY A 21 3.78 5.78 14.74
N THR A 22 4.07 5.47 15.99
CA THR A 22 3.28 5.86 17.13
C THR A 22 3.22 7.37 17.31
N ASP A 23 2.07 7.80 17.75
CA ASP A 23 1.72 9.19 17.95
C ASP A 23 2.60 9.88 18.98
N HIS A 24 3.18 10.98 18.53
CA HIS A 24 3.40 12.08 19.44
C HIS A 24 2.11 12.92 19.47
N GLU A 25 1.68 13.36 20.63
CA GLU A 25 0.55 14.29 20.84
C GLU A 25 0.83 15.68 20.23
N GLU A 26 1.51 15.73 19.10
CA GLU A 26 1.85 16.95 18.40
C GLU A 26 0.59 17.52 17.73
N THR A 27 0.24 18.77 18.02
CA THR A 27 -0.88 19.44 17.35
C THR A 27 -0.59 19.64 15.87
N ASP A 28 -1.64 19.74 15.04
CA ASP A 28 -1.47 20.02 13.59
C ASP A 28 -0.68 21.31 13.33
N ALA A 29 -0.82 22.33 14.20
CA ALA A 29 -0.06 23.56 14.10
C ALA A 29 1.44 23.37 14.40
N ALA A 30 1.79 22.60 15.42
CA ALA A 30 3.19 22.28 15.76
C ALA A 30 3.84 21.41 14.66
N LEU A 31 3.10 20.41 14.14
CA LEU A 31 3.52 19.59 13.00
C LEU A 31 3.88 20.49 11.80
N LEU A 32 2.97 21.39 11.42
CA LEU A 32 3.16 22.27 10.26
C LEU A 32 4.35 23.21 10.46
N GLU A 33 4.51 23.78 11.65
CA GLU A 33 5.67 24.64 11.95
C GLU A 33 6.99 23.88 11.89
N ARG A 34 7.02 22.63 12.36
CA ARG A 34 8.20 21.74 12.25
C ARG A 34 8.54 21.45 10.78
N VAL A 35 7.53 21.15 9.94
CA VAL A 35 7.72 20.96 8.49
C VAL A 35 8.22 22.24 7.85
N HIS A 36 7.65 23.42 8.17
CA HIS A 36 8.08 24.71 7.66
C HIS A 36 9.52 25.04 8.05
N ALA A 37 9.89 24.81 9.32
CA ALA A 37 11.27 25.05 9.80
C ALA A 37 12.27 24.17 9.02
N ARG A 38 11.94 22.92 8.77
CA ARG A 38 12.78 22.00 7.98
C ARG A 38 12.92 22.47 6.52
N LEU A 39 11.82 22.86 5.88
CA LEU A 39 11.85 23.35 4.50
C LEU A 39 12.63 24.66 4.36
N ARG A 40 12.50 25.60 5.31
CA ARG A 40 13.31 26.83 5.36
C ARG A 40 14.80 26.52 5.52
N ALA A 41 15.15 25.56 6.38
CA ALA A 41 16.53 25.15 6.59
C ALA A 41 17.15 24.47 5.36
N ALA A 42 16.35 23.71 4.61
CA ALA A 42 16.78 23.04 3.37
C ALA A 42 17.06 24.03 2.22
N GLY A 43 16.41 25.20 2.23
CA GLY A 43 16.54 26.19 1.16
C GLY A 43 15.83 25.80 -0.14
N ASP A 44 16.08 26.55 -1.21
CA ASP A 44 15.56 26.28 -2.55
C ASP A 44 16.12 24.95 -3.09
N VAL A 45 15.28 24.21 -3.79
CA VAL A 45 15.69 22.96 -4.46
C VAL A 45 15.51 23.09 -5.98
N PRO A 46 16.16 22.27 -6.80
CA PRO A 46 15.93 22.26 -8.24
C PRO A 46 14.42 22.12 -8.55
N GLY A 47 13.87 23.12 -9.24
CA GLY A 47 12.48 23.15 -9.66
C GLY A 47 11.47 23.70 -8.64
N ALA A 48 11.89 24.09 -7.40
CA ALA A 48 10.99 24.69 -6.42
C ALA A 48 11.71 25.62 -5.44
N THR A 49 11.11 26.79 -5.21
CA THR A 49 11.53 27.70 -4.14
C THR A 49 11.01 27.23 -2.78
N VAL A 50 11.67 27.67 -1.70
CA VAL A 50 11.18 27.46 -0.33
C VAL A 50 9.73 27.94 -0.19
N GLN A 51 9.40 29.11 -0.71
CA GLN A 51 8.04 29.66 -0.62
C GLN A 51 7.01 28.76 -1.29
N HIS A 52 7.33 28.17 -2.43
CA HIS A 52 6.46 27.21 -3.09
C HIS A 52 6.27 25.92 -2.26
N MET A 53 7.35 25.39 -1.69
CA MET A 53 7.27 24.22 -0.81
C MET A 53 6.47 24.46 0.47
N LEU A 54 6.60 25.65 1.07
CA LEU A 54 5.77 26.06 2.22
C LEU A 54 4.28 26.10 1.85
N SER A 55 3.94 26.71 0.71
CA SER A 55 2.55 26.74 0.23
C SER A 55 1.98 25.35 -0.03
N LEU A 56 2.79 24.40 -0.53
CA LEU A 56 2.36 23.01 -0.71
C LEU A 56 2.18 22.28 0.64
N ALA A 57 3.03 22.57 1.64
CA ALA A 57 2.87 22.02 2.99
C ALA A 57 1.56 22.53 3.64
N ASP A 58 1.24 23.83 3.50
CA ASP A 58 -0.03 24.41 3.94
C ASP A 58 -1.22 23.75 3.23
N ALA A 59 -1.11 23.53 1.92
CA ALA A 59 -2.13 22.86 1.15
C ALA A 59 -2.32 21.39 1.58
N LEU A 60 -1.23 20.65 1.88
CA LEU A 60 -1.32 19.29 2.46
C LEU A 60 -2.04 19.31 3.81
N ALA A 61 -1.72 20.27 4.67
CA ALA A 61 -2.35 20.40 5.99
C ALA A 61 -3.85 20.73 5.92
N SER A 62 -4.38 21.17 4.77
CA SER A 62 -5.78 21.57 4.63
C SER A 62 -6.76 20.40 4.50
N PHE A 63 -6.31 19.18 4.19
CA PHE A 63 -7.18 18.01 4.02
C PHE A 63 -6.66 16.76 4.74
N GLY A 64 -7.55 15.77 4.97
CA GLY A 64 -7.29 14.64 5.85
C GLY A 64 -6.08 13.78 5.48
N LEU A 65 -6.00 13.33 4.21
CA LEU A 65 -4.87 12.53 3.73
C LEU A 65 -3.55 13.31 3.80
N GLY A 66 -3.57 14.60 3.43
CA GLY A 66 -2.37 15.44 3.45
C GLY A 66 -1.81 15.60 4.87
N ARG A 67 -2.66 15.90 5.86
CA ARG A 67 -2.24 15.95 7.28
C ARG A 67 -1.67 14.61 7.74
N PHE A 68 -2.34 13.51 7.40
CA PHE A 68 -1.87 12.16 7.76
C PHE A 68 -0.47 11.90 7.19
N LEU A 69 -0.24 12.21 5.93
CA LEU A 69 1.05 12.03 5.28
C LEU A 69 2.16 12.90 5.87
N LEU A 70 1.86 14.15 6.22
CA LEU A 70 2.83 15.04 6.90
C LEU A 70 3.24 14.50 8.28
N ARG A 71 2.31 13.87 9.00
CA ARG A 71 2.54 13.35 10.35
C ARG A 71 3.28 12.02 10.32
N HIS A 72 2.84 11.07 9.50
CA HIS A 72 3.28 9.69 9.56
C HIS A 72 4.29 9.31 8.48
N GLN A 73 4.42 10.11 7.42
CA GLN A 73 5.31 9.85 6.28
C GLN A 73 5.04 8.50 5.59
N GLY A 74 3.86 7.93 5.83
CA GLY A 74 3.41 6.63 5.37
C GLY A 74 1.88 6.59 5.23
N LEU A 75 1.36 5.47 4.75
CA LEU A 75 -0.06 5.20 4.65
C LEU A 75 -0.45 4.11 5.64
N ASN A 76 -1.50 4.33 6.42
CA ASN A 76 -2.15 3.25 7.16
C ASN A 76 -3.16 2.49 6.29
N ALA A 77 -3.75 1.45 6.87
CA ALA A 77 -4.73 0.61 6.20
C ALA A 77 -5.95 1.40 5.68
N TYR A 78 -6.45 2.37 6.47
CA TYR A 78 -7.58 3.23 6.09
C TYR A 78 -7.26 4.07 4.84
N TRP A 79 -6.20 4.87 4.87
CA TRP A 79 -5.85 5.74 3.74
C TRP A 79 -5.43 4.96 2.50
N THR A 80 -4.76 3.83 2.66
CA THR A 80 -4.48 2.92 1.55
C THR A 80 -5.78 2.46 0.89
N HIS A 81 -6.76 2.00 1.68
CA HIS A 81 -8.05 1.57 1.17
C HIS A 81 -8.79 2.71 0.45
N GLN A 82 -8.83 3.92 1.05
CA GLN A 82 -9.46 5.09 0.42
C GLN A 82 -8.84 5.42 -0.94
N LEU A 83 -7.51 5.38 -1.05
CA LEU A 83 -6.82 5.66 -2.31
C LEU A 83 -7.11 4.63 -3.40
N VAL A 84 -7.08 3.33 -3.06
CA VAL A 84 -7.24 2.27 -4.06
C VAL A 84 -8.68 2.02 -4.48
N THR A 85 -9.65 2.40 -3.63
CA THR A 85 -11.09 2.27 -3.93
C THR A 85 -11.75 3.58 -4.39
N TYR A 86 -10.99 4.67 -4.39
CA TYR A 86 -11.46 5.97 -4.87
C TYR A 86 -12.02 5.87 -6.29
N GLN A 87 -13.22 6.42 -6.49
CA GLN A 87 -13.83 6.47 -7.81
C GLN A 87 -13.45 7.79 -8.51
N PRO A 88 -12.77 7.73 -9.66
CA PRO A 88 -12.43 8.93 -10.43
C PRO A 88 -13.66 9.82 -10.67
N GLY A 89 -13.49 11.13 -10.48
CA GLY A 89 -14.56 12.12 -10.60
C GLY A 89 -15.41 12.32 -9.33
N THR A 90 -15.09 11.67 -8.22
CA THR A 90 -15.75 11.93 -6.92
C THR A 90 -15.49 13.36 -6.44
N LEU A 91 -14.28 13.85 -6.59
CA LEU A 91 -13.98 15.26 -6.36
C LEU A 91 -14.43 16.09 -7.56
N PRO A 92 -15.22 17.16 -7.36
CA PRO A 92 -15.74 17.96 -8.46
C PRO A 92 -14.63 18.67 -9.23
N ALA A 93 -14.81 18.83 -10.54
CA ALA A 93 -13.84 19.52 -11.40
C ALA A 93 -13.59 20.98 -11.01
N SER A 94 -14.50 21.62 -10.28
CA SER A 94 -14.28 22.94 -9.68
C SER A 94 -13.11 22.98 -8.68
N ASN A 95 -12.70 21.82 -8.15
CA ASN A 95 -11.58 21.67 -7.22
C ASN A 95 -10.25 21.35 -7.93
N ALA A 96 -10.19 21.40 -9.26
CA ALA A 96 -9.05 20.95 -10.07
C ALA A 96 -7.71 21.60 -9.66
N GLU A 97 -7.74 22.81 -9.14
CA GLU A 97 -6.56 23.55 -8.68
C GLU A 97 -6.14 23.19 -7.24
N THR A 98 -6.97 22.46 -6.50
CA THR A 98 -6.62 22.06 -5.14
C THR A 98 -5.62 20.91 -5.14
N LEU A 99 -4.74 20.89 -4.14
CA LEU A 99 -3.75 19.80 -4.01
C LEU A 99 -4.42 18.46 -3.73
N GLU A 100 -5.54 18.45 -3.01
CA GLU A 100 -6.31 17.23 -2.78
C GLU A 100 -6.78 16.61 -4.10
N TYR A 101 -7.37 17.41 -4.99
CA TYR A 101 -7.78 16.95 -6.33
C TYR A 101 -6.56 16.43 -7.11
N GLN A 102 -5.45 17.17 -7.13
CA GLN A 102 -4.23 16.75 -7.82
C GLN A 102 -3.74 15.39 -7.29
N MET A 103 -3.77 15.19 -5.97
CA MET A 103 -3.36 13.91 -5.36
C MET A 103 -4.26 12.77 -5.76
N PHE A 104 -5.57 12.91 -5.68
CA PHE A 104 -6.50 11.82 -5.95
C PHE A 104 -6.71 11.55 -7.46
N GLU A 105 -6.65 12.58 -8.30
CA GLU A 105 -7.05 12.47 -9.70
C GLU A 105 -5.87 12.51 -10.70
N LYS A 106 -4.69 13.01 -10.28
CA LYS A 106 -3.61 13.32 -11.24
C LYS A 106 -2.26 12.68 -10.91
N LEU A 107 -1.90 12.49 -9.62
CA LEU A 107 -0.57 12.01 -9.31
C LEU A 107 -0.30 10.61 -9.88
N PRO A 108 0.74 10.42 -10.68
CA PRO A 108 1.03 9.15 -11.37
C PRO A 108 1.10 7.95 -10.43
N VAL A 109 1.74 8.10 -9.26
CA VAL A 109 1.86 7.02 -8.27
C VAL A 109 0.50 6.60 -7.69
N VAL A 110 -0.42 7.55 -7.50
CA VAL A 110 -1.77 7.25 -6.99
C VAL A 110 -2.60 6.55 -8.06
N LEU A 111 -2.51 7.02 -9.31
CA LEU A 111 -3.18 6.36 -10.44
C LEU A 111 -2.65 4.94 -10.65
N ALA A 112 -1.33 4.76 -10.63
CA ALA A 112 -0.68 3.45 -10.75
C ALA A 112 -1.06 2.50 -9.60
N THR A 113 -1.10 3.01 -8.36
CA THR A 113 -1.53 2.22 -7.18
C THR A 113 -2.98 1.75 -7.32
N ARG A 114 -3.86 2.59 -7.84
CA ARG A 114 -5.27 2.25 -8.10
C ARG A 114 -5.42 1.23 -9.22
N GLU A 115 -4.68 1.41 -10.31
CA GLU A 115 -4.66 0.45 -11.43
C GLU A 115 -4.13 -0.92 -10.97
N ARG A 116 -3.02 -0.93 -10.24
CA ARG A 116 -2.49 -2.15 -9.61
C ARG A 116 -3.54 -2.86 -8.75
N PHE A 117 -4.30 -2.14 -7.93
CA PHE A 117 -5.37 -2.73 -7.12
C PHE A 117 -6.43 -3.42 -7.98
N GLY A 118 -6.80 -2.84 -9.12
CA GLY A 118 -7.69 -3.46 -10.11
C GLY A 118 -7.09 -4.73 -10.70
N ILE A 119 -5.80 -4.72 -11.07
CA ILE A 119 -5.07 -5.89 -11.57
C ILE A 119 -5.04 -6.99 -10.49
N PHE A 120 -4.70 -6.64 -9.26
CA PHE A 120 -4.68 -7.56 -8.11
C PHE A 120 -6.02 -8.28 -7.96
N ARG A 121 -7.12 -7.53 -7.88
CA ARG A 121 -8.46 -8.09 -7.74
C ARG A 121 -8.82 -9.02 -8.91
N SER A 122 -8.50 -8.63 -10.13
CA SER A 122 -8.74 -9.47 -11.31
C SER A 122 -7.98 -10.79 -11.24
N GLN A 123 -6.70 -10.76 -10.84
CA GLN A 123 -5.89 -11.97 -10.70
C GLN A 123 -6.38 -12.84 -9.54
N LEU A 124 -6.70 -12.26 -8.40
CA LEU A 124 -7.26 -12.98 -7.26
C LEU A 124 -8.61 -13.63 -7.62
N GLN A 125 -9.51 -12.90 -8.27
CA GLN A 125 -10.80 -13.44 -8.72
C GLN A 125 -10.62 -14.67 -9.63
N ALA A 126 -9.66 -14.61 -10.56
CA ALA A 126 -9.37 -15.71 -11.48
C ALA A 126 -8.76 -16.95 -10.78
N LEU A 127 -8.08 -16.75 -9.66
CA LEU A 127 -7.47 -17.82 -8.86
C LEU A 127 -8.45 -18.48 -7.89
N MET A 128 -9.53 -17.79 -7.50
CA MET A 128 -10.50 -18.30 -6.55
C MET A 128 -11.29 -19.46 -7.12
N LYS A 129 -11.48 -20.49 -6.28
CA LYS A 129 -12.26 -21.70 -6.58
C LYS A 129 -13.19 -22.02 -5.42
N PRO A 130 -14.31 -22.74 -5.64
CA PRO A 130 -15.11 -23.26 -4.55
C PRO A 130 -14.25 -24.01 -3.51
N GLY A 131 -14.45 -23.72 -2.23
CA GLY A 131 -13.72 -24.34 -1.13
C GLY A 131 -12.28 -23.85 -0.94
N ALA A 132 -11.79 -22.89 -1.72
CA ALA A 132 -10.44 -22.35 -1.58
C ALA A 132 -10.27 -21.55 -0.28
N THR A 133 -9.07 -21.60 0.26
CA THR A 133 -8.63 -20.73 1.36
C THR A 133 -7.69 -19.67 0.80
N ALA A 134 -8.03 -18.38 0.98
CA ALA A 134 -7.17 -17.27 0.60
C ALA A 134 -6.75 -16.45 1.82
N ALA A 135 -5.47 -16.01 1.84
CA ALA A 135 -4.96 -15.12 2.88
C ALA A 135 -4.51 -13.78 2.32
N SER A 136 -4.64 -12.73 3.11
CA SER A 136 -4.05 -11.41 2.88
C SER A 136 -3.06 -11.08 3.99
N VAL A 137 -1.81 -10.73 3.66
CA VAL A 137 -0.70 -10.53 4.61
C VAL A 137 0.28 -9.45 4.12
N PRO A 138 0.43 -8.29 4.78
CA PRO A 138 -0.49 -7.73 5.76
C PRO A 138 -1.84 -7.42 5.12
N CYS A 139 -2.91 -7.56 5.87
CA CYS A 139 -4.23 -7.48 5.26
C CYS A 139 -4.78 -6.06 5.13
N GLY A 140 -4.33 -5.11 5.97
CA GLY A 140 -4.98 -3.82 6.07
C GLY A 140 -6.49 -3.98 6.24
N LEU A 141 -7.30 -3.31 5.41
CA LEU A 141 -8.74 -3.52 5.34
C LEU A 141 -9.13 -4.76 4.52
N MET A 142 -8.18 -5.53 3.99
CA MET A 142 -8.42 -6.74 3.21
C MET A 142 -9.28 -6.51 1.94
N GLY A 143 -9.25 -5.28 1.40
CA GLY A 143 -10.14 -4.87 0.31
C GLY A 143 -9.95 -5.68 -0.98
N GLU A 144 -8.74 -6.14 -1.28
CA GLU A 144 -8.42 -6.94 -2.46
C GLU A 144 -9.11 -8.32 -2.45
N LEU A 145 -9.42 -8.86 -1.26
CA LEU A 145 -10.21 -10.09 -1.11
C LEU A 145 -11.69 -9.79 -0.84
N LEU A 146 -12.01 -8.87 0.09
CA LEU A 146 -13.40 -8.62 0.50
C LEU A 146 -14.28 -8.01 -0.59
N LEU A 147 -13.67 -7.38 -1.61
CA LEU A 147 -14.38 -6.79 -2.75
C LEU A 147 -14.45 -7.71 -3.98
N LEU A 148 -14.11 -9.00 -3.86
CA LEU A 148 -14.31 -10.00 -4.90
C LEU A 148 -15.79 -10.44 -4.97
N ASP A 149 -16.15 -11.10 -6.08
CA ASP A 149 -17.44 -11.75 -6.24
C ASP A 149 -17.35 -13.21 -5.77
N TYR A 150 -18.13 -13.55 -4.75
CA TYR A 150 -18.23 -14.88 -4.16
C TYR A 150 -19.55 -15.60 -4.47
N SER A 151 -20.38 -15.06 -5.36
CA SER A 151 -21.72 -15.61 -5.68
C SER A 151 -21.65 -17.04 -6.22
N SER A 152 -20.61 -17.37 -6.98
CA SER A 152 -20.36 -18.70 -7.55
C SER A 152 -19.28 -19.51 -6.82
N LEU A 153 -18.84 -19.06 -5.64
CA LEU A 153 -17.70 -19.60 -4.89
C LEU A 153 -18.13 -20.05 -3.47
N PRO A 154 -18.92 -21.15 -3.35
CA PRO A 154 -19.30 -21.67 -2.04
C PRO A 154 -18.09 -22.20 -1.28
N GLY A 155 -18.14 -22.14 0.06
CA GLY A 155 -17.13 -22.74 0.94
C GLY A 155 -15.77 -22.03 0.96
N VAL A 156 -15.64 -20.87 0.36
CA VAL A 156 -14.38 -20.08 0.42
C VAL A 156 -14.17 -19.57 1.85
N SER A 157 -12.93 -19.70 2.34
CA SER A 157 -12.45 -19.16 3.61
C SER A 157 -11.40 -18.08 3.35
N LEU A 158 -11.48 -16.99 4.12
CA LEU A 158 -10.62 -15.81 4.00
C LEU A 158 -9.87 -15.60 5.31
N ILE A 159 -8.56 -15.39 5.23
CA ILE A 159 -7.68 -15.17 6.38
C ILE A 159 -7.03 -13.80 6.23
N GLY A 160 -7.21 -12.91 7.18
CA GLY A 160 -6.50 -11.63 7.27
C GLY A 160 -5.45 -11.71 8.38
N VAL A 161 -4.22 -11.31 8.08
CA VAL A 161 -3.13 -11.21 9.04
C VAL A 161 -2.58 -9.80 9.01
N ASP A 162 -2.50 -9.14 10.16
CA ASP A 162 -1.88 -7.83 10.32
C ASP A 162 -1.34 -7.67 11.75
N LEU A 163 -0.35 -6.80 11.94
CA LEU A 163 0.10 -6.38 13.27
C LEU A 163 -0.79 -5.31 13.87
N ASP A 164 -1.38 -4.48 13.00
CA ASP A 164 -2.20 -3.35 13.39
C ASP A 164 -3.62 -3.81 13.75
N GLN A 165 -4.00 -3.64 15.02
CA GLN A 165 -5.34 -4.00 15.50
C GLN A 165 -6.42 -3.15 14.83
N ASP A 166 -6.17 -1.87 14.55
CA ASP A 166 -7.13 -0.97 13.90
C ASP A 166 -7.40 -1.41 12.46
N ALA A 167 -6.37 -1.92 11.78
CA ALA A 167 -6.52 -2.53 10.45
C ALA A 167 -7.43 -3.77 10.52
N LEU A 168 -7.21 -4.67 11.48
CA LEU A 168 -8.04 -5.87 11.67
C LEU A 168 -9.49 -5.52 12.00
N ASP A 169 -9.72 -4.53 12.86
CA ASP A 169 -11.08 -4.10 13.22
C ASP A 169 -11.79 -3.45 12.02
N SER A 170 -11.06 -2.69 11.22
CA SER A 170 -11.56 -2.12 9.96
C SER A 170 -11.88 -3.22 8.93
N ALA A 171 -11.03 -4.25 8.82
CA ALA A 171 -11.27 -5.40 7.95
C ALA A 171 -12.53 -6.18 8.39
N ARG A 172 -12.74 -6.36 9.71
CA ARG A 172 -13.95 -6.97 10.26
C ARG A 172 -15.21 -6.18 9.91
N ALA A 173 -15.14 -4.84 10.03
CA ALA A 173 -16.25 -3.96 9.67
C ALA A 173 -16.56 -4.05 8.17
N LEU A 174 -15.54 -4.04 7.31
CA LEU A 174 -15.74 -4.20 5.86
C LEU A 174 -16.32 -5.58 5.52
N ALA A 175 -15.84 -6.66 6.14
CA ALA A 175 -16.38 -8.01 5.95
C ALA A 175 -17.88 -8.07 6.30
N ALA A 176 -18.29 -7.41 7.39
CA ALA A 176 -19.70 -7.33 7.79
C ALA A 176 -20.56 -6.61 6.75
N THR A 177 -20.08 -5.48 6.20
CA THR A 177 -20.81 -4.75 5.13
C THR A 177 -20.96 -5.55 3.85
N ARG A 178 -20.06 -6.54 3.63
CA ARG A 178 -20.06 -7.43 2.47
C ARG A 178 -20.81 -8.74 2.72
N GLY A 179 -21.32 -8.97 3.91
CA GLY A 179 -21.98 -10.23 4.30
C GLY A 179 -21.01 -11.42 4.32
N LEU A 180 -19.73 -11.18 4.60
CA LEU A 180 -18.65 -12.18 4.59
C LEU A 180 -18.14 -12.55 5.98
N THR A 181 -18.77 -12.08 7.07
CA THR A 181 -18.31 -12.27 8.44
C THR A 181 -17.96 -13.71 8.76
N GLU A 182 -18.84 -14.67 8.38
CA GLU A 182 -18.67 -16.10 8.67
C GLU A 182 -17.57 -16.77 7.83
N ARG A 183 -17.05 -16.07 6.82
CA ARG A 183 -15.98 -16.58 5.94
C ARG A 183 -14.62 -16.05 6.32
N VAL A 184 -14.52 -15.05 7.23
CA VAL A 184 -13.31 -14.31 7.53
C VAL A 184 -12.79 -14.67 8.92
N SER A 185 -11.51 -15.03 9.01
CA SER A 185 -10.74 -15.09 10.24
C SER A 185 -9.62 -14.05 10.22
N LEU A 186 -9.45 -13.32 11.32
CA LEU A 186 -8.49 -12.24 11.44
C LEU A 186 -7.50 -12.56 12.57
N HIS A 187 -6.22 -12.46 12.30
CA HIS A 187 -5.15 -12.82 13.21
C HIS A 187 -4.15 -11.68 13.36
N ARG A 188 -3.86 -11.30 14.59
CA ARG A 188 -2.81 -10.34 14.88
C ARG A 188 -1.47 -11.05 14.95
N GLN A 189 -0.68 -10.99 13.87
CA GLN A 189 0.61 -11.65 13.74
C GLN A 189 1.58 -10.83 12.89
N ASP A 190 2.87 -11.05 13.12
CA ASP A 190 3.94 -10.54 12.27
C ASP A 190 3.97 -11.33 10.94
N ALA A 191 4.04 -10.62 9.81
CA ALA A 191 4.14 -11.21 8.48
C ALA A 191 5.40 -12.06 8.27
N TRP A 192 6.46 -11.82 9.04
CA TRP A 192 7.70 -12.62 9.05
C TRP A 192 7.61 -13.85 9.95
N ALA A 193 6.59 -13.97 10.79
CA ALA A 193 6.41 -15.05 11.76
C ALA A 193 4.99 -15.64 11.70
N LEU A 194 4.56 -16.02 10.48
CA LEU A 194 3.23 -16.57 10.24
C LEU A 194 3.06 -17.97 10.84
N ASP A 195 1.95 -18.20 11.54
CA ASP A 195 1.52 -19.55 12.00
C ASP A 195 0.79 -20.33 10.91
N LEU A 196 0.72 -19.80 9.69
CA LEU A 196 0.16 -20.50 8.54
C LEU A 196 1.19 -21.46 7.96
N ARG A 197 0.83 -22.74 7.87
CA ARG A 197 1.72 -23.78 7.30
C ARG A 197 0.94 -24.62 6.30
N ALA A 198 1.29 -24.53 5.01
CA ALA A 198 0.64 -25.25 3.92
C ALA A 198 -0.90 -25.25 4.02
N SER A 199 -1.48 -24.12 4.41
CA SER A 199 -2.89 -24.02 4.77
C SER A 199 -3.71 -23.16 3.81
N VAL A 200 -3.07 -22.36 2.94
CA VAL A 200 -3.76 -21.47 2.00
C VAL A 200 -3.47 -21.81 0.55
N ASP A 201 -4.46 -21.63 -0.32
CA ASP A 201 -4.35 -21.87 -1.76
C ASP A 201 -3.87 -20.64 -2.50
N VAL A 202 -4.25 -19.44 -2.00
CA VAL A 202 -3.87 -18.15 -2.57
C VAL A 202 -3.44 -17.21 -1.44
N LEU A 203 -2.29 -16.57 -1.57
CA LEU A 203 -1.81 -15.55 -0.65
C LEU A 203 -1.64 -14.22 -1.38
N ALA A 204 -2.33 -13.20 -0.91
CA ALA A 204 -2.20 -11.82 -1.36
C ALA A 204 -1.27 -11.06 -0.41
N SER A 205 -0.28 -10.33 -0.94
CA SER A 205 0.57 -9.46 -0.15
C SER A 205 0.85 -8.17 -0.90
N ASN A 206 0.51 -7.04 -0.29
CA ASN A 206 0.62 -5.76 -0.97
C ASN A 206 1.22 -4.68 -0.06
N GLY A 207 2.36 -4.14 -0.46
CA GLY A 207 2.93 -2.92 0.10
C GLY A 207 4.04 -3.10 1.13
N LEU A 208 4.10 -4.19 1.90
CA LEU A 208 5.04 -4.33 3.01
C LEU A 208 6.52 -4.25 2.58
N ASN A 209 6.87 -4.90 1.48
CA ASN A 209 8.21 -4.88 0.90
C ASN A 209 8.66 -3.50 0.38
N LEU A 210 7.73 -2.55 0.21
CA LEU A 210 8.05 -1.17 -0.18
C LEU A 210 8.65 -0.35 0.98
N TYR A 211 8.44 -0.80 2.21
CA TYR A 211 8.94 -0.19 3.43
C TYR A 211 10.20 -0.89 3.98
N GLU A 212 10.50 -2.11 3.50
CA GLU A 212 11.65 -2.90 3.98
C GLU A 212 12.85 -2.73 3.04
N PRO A 213 13.89 -1.99 3.46
CA PRO A 213 15.07 -1.76 2.62
C PRO A 213 16.01 -2.96 2.53
N ASP A 214 15.97 -3.88 3.48
CA ASP A 214 16.85 -5.05 3.50
C ASP A 214 16.32 -6.16 2.59
N ASP A 215 17.09 -6.49 1.55
CA ASP A 215 16.74 -7.53 0.58
C ASP A 215 16.72 -8.94 1.19
N GLY A 216 17.49 -9.19 2.24
CA GLY A 216 17.48 -10.44 3.01
C GLY A 216 16.15 -10.59 3.74
N ARG A 217 15.73 -9.53 4.44
CA ARG A 217 14.44 -9.49 5.15
C ARG A 217 13.25 -9.69 4.21
N VAL A 218 13.29 -9.11 3.00
CA VAL A 218 12.24 -9.35 2.00
C VAL A 218 12.27 -10.80 1.49
N THR A 219 13.46 -11.40 1.36
CA THR A 219 13.56 -12.82 1.02
C THR A 219 12.97 -13.70 2.12
N GLU A 220 13.24 -13.41 3.40
CA GLU A 220 12.62 -14.09 4.55
C GLU A 220 11.10 -13.96 4.55
N LEU A 221 10.57 -12.76 4.24
CA LEU A 221 9.13 -12.54 4.08
C LEU A 221 8.53 -13.46 3.01
N TYR A 222 9.19 -13.54 1.85
CA TYR A 222 8.74 -14.46 0.79
C TYR A 222 8.87 -15.94 1.19
N CYS A 223 9.86 -16.33 2.01
CA CYS A 223 9.92 -17.67 2.59
C CYS A 223 8.71 -17.94 3.50
N ALA A 224 8.31 -17.00 4.35
CA ALA A 224 7.13 -17.14 5.19
C ALA A 224 5.85 -17.31 4.35
N TYR A 225 5.71 -16.58 3.25
CA TYR A 225 4.59 -16.74 2.32
C TYR A 225 4.61 -18.07 1.58
N HIS A 226 5.78 -18.52 1.17
CA HIS A 226 5.94 -19.85 0.55
C HIS A 226 5.51 -20.95 1.50
N ASP A 227 5.92 -20.90 2.75
CA ASP A 227 5.57 -21.89 3.76
C ASP A 227 4.07 -21.90 4.10
N ALA A 228 3.41 -20.74 4.06
CA ALA A 228 1.98 -20.63 4.30
C ALA A 228 1.13 -21.25 3.18
N LEU A 229 1.59 -21.17 1.94
CA LEU A 229 0.90 -21.71 0.78
C LEU A 229 0.91 -23.27 0.78
N ARG A 230 -0.15 -23.88 0.29
CA ARG A 230 -0.15 -25.33 -0.06
C ARG A 230 0.75 -25.59 -1.26
N PRO A 231 1.28 -26.81 -1.44
CA PRO A 231 1.90 -27.21 -2.70
C PRO A 231 0.98 -26.90 -3.89
N GLY A 232 1.49 -26.20 -4.91
CA GLY A 232 0.72 -25.68 -6.04
C GLY A 232 -0.04 -24.39 -5.78
N GLY A 233 0.00 -23.85 -4.56
CA GLY A 233 -0.62 -22.56 -4.20
C GLY A 233 0.06 -21.36 -4.85
N THR A 234 -0.61 -20.24 -4.88
CA THR A 234 -0.20 -19.04 -5.63
C THR A 234 -0.05 -17.82 -4.73
N LEU A 235 1.09 -17.15 -4.83
CA LEU A 235 1.34 -15.81 -4.28
C LEU A 235 0.95 -14.75 -5.32
N VAL A 236 0.22 -13.72 -4.88
CA VAL A 236 0.00 -12.48 -5.61
C VAL A 236 0.60 -11.35 -4.78
N THR A 237 1.66 -10.71 -5.30
CA THR A 237 2.34 -9.60 -4.61
C THR A 237 2.67 -8.48 -5.59
N SER A 238 3.27 -7.40 -5.12
CA SER A 238 3.77 -6.32 -5.96
C SER A 238 5.02 -5.70 -5.35
N PHE A 239 5.73 -4.89 -6.13
CA PHE A 239 6.87 -4.11 -5.69
C PHE A 239 6.87 -2.75 -6.39
N LEU A 240 7.73 -1.83 -5.95
CA LEU A 240 7.90 -0.51 -6.55
C LEU A 240 9.18 -0.49 -7.38
N THR A 241 9.07 -0.15 -8.65
CA THR A 241 10.21 -0.05 -9.56
C THR A 241 10.94 1.29 -9.42
N PRO A 242 12.27 1.33 -9.67
CA PRO A 242 13.03 2.57 -9.54
C PRO A 242 12.60 3.61 -10.58
N PRO A 243 12.44 4.89 -10.17
CA PRO A 243 12.17 5.97 -11.11
C PRO A 243 13.38 6.28 -12.00
N PRO A 244 13.18 6.95 -13.17
CA PRO A 244 14.26 7.32 -14.08
C PRO A 244 15.39 8.14 -13.44
N ALA A 245 15.05 8.95 -12.44
CA ALA A 245 16.04 9.75 -11.71
C ALA A 245 17.03 8.92 -10.87
N LEU A 246 16.66 7.68 -10.50
CA LEU A 246 17.50 6.78 -9.70
C LEU A 246 18.12 5.65 -10.52
N SER A 247 17.58 5.35 -11.70
CA SER A 247 18.09 4.28 -12.54
C SER A 247 17.89 4.57 -14.01
N PRO A 248 18.95 4.55 -14.84
CA PRO A 248 18.81 4.67 -16.29
C PRO A 248 18.09 3.47 -16.92
N ALA A 249 18.00 2.34 -16.20
CA ALA A 249 17.26 1.15 -16.60
C ALA A 249 15.83 1.12 -15.99
N SER A 250 15.31 2.27 -15.56
CA SER A 250 13.93 2.39 -15.06
C SER A 250 12.93 1.84 -16.09
N PRO A 251 12.00 0.99 -15.67
CA PRO A 251 10.95 0.50 -16.57
C PRO A 251 9.80 1.50 -16.75
N TRP A 252 9.79 2.62 -16.04
CA TRP A 252 8.66 3.56 -16.06
C TRP A 252 8.29 4.00 -17.47
N ASN A 253 7.02 3.90 -17.80
CA ASN A 253 6.46 4.40 -19.04
C ASN A 253 6.17 5.90 -18.93
N MET A 254 7.13 6.71 -19.34
CA MET A 254 7.04 8.17 -19.24
C MET A 254 5.96 8.76 -20.16
N GLU A 255 5.58 8.07 -21.25
CA GLU A 255 4.49 8.49 -22.14
C GLU A 255 3.11 8.34 -21.46
N ALA A 256 2.99 7.45 -20.51
CA ALA A 256 1.78 7.25 -19.73
C ALA A 256 1.67 8.18 -18.50
N THR A 257 2.62 9.10 -18.31
CA THR A 257 2.67 9.99 -17.15
C THR A 257 2.64 11.47 -17.57
N ASP A 258 1.89 12.28 -16.82
CA ASP A 258 1.99 13.74 -16.97
C ASP A 258 3.30 14.25 -16.32
N PRO A 259 4.19 14.90 -17.06
CA PRO A 259 5.48 15.37 -16.52
C PRO A 259 5.31 16.40 -15.38
N LYS A 260 4.25 17.23 -15.42
CA LYS A 260 3.99 18.23 -14.37
C LYS A 260 3.52 17.54 -13.09
N ALA A 261 2.59 16.59 -13.22
CA ALA A 261 2.12 15.80 -12.09
C ALA A 261 3.24 14.94 -11.49
N LEU A 262 4.15 14.40 -12.33
CA LEU A 262 5.31 13.66 -11.84
C LEU A 262 6.31 14.55 -11.08
N SER A 263 6.55 15.77 -11.55
CA SER A 263 7.40 16.75 -10.85
C SER A 263 6.78 17.14 -9.50
N LEU A 264 5.48 17.39 -9.47
CA LEU A 264 4.74 17.65 -8.24
C LEU A 264 4.83 16.46 -7.28
N GLN A 265 4.63 15.24 -7.77
CA GLN A 265 4.74 14.00 -6.99
C GLN A 265 6.12 13.88 -6.33
N ALA A 266 7.21 14.10 -7.09
CA ALA A 266 8.56 14.03 -6.55
C ALA A 266 8.78 15.09 -5.47
N LEU A 267 8.31 16.32 -5.68
CA LEU A 267 8.41 17.39 -4.70
C LEU A 267 7.64 17.07 -3.41
N LEU A 268 6.41 16.58 -3.52
CA LEU A 268 5.58 16.23 -2.38
C LEU A 268 6.18 15.07 -1.58
N PHE A 269 6.44 13.92 -2.23
CA PHE A 269 6.80 12.71 -1.49
C PHE A 269 8.27 12.66 -1.07
N VAL A 270 9.18 13.25 -1.86
CA VAL A 270 10.62 13.20 -1.52
C VAL A 270 11.03 14.38 -0.64
N LYS A 271 10.50 15.59 -0.87
CA LYS A 271 10.99 16.81 -0.22
C LYS A 271 10.10 17.29 0.93
N ILE A 272 8.77 17.21 0.75
CA ILE A 272 7.84 17.78 1.74
C ILE A 272 7.40 16.74 2.75
N ILE A 273 6.97 15.57 2.30
CA ILE A 273 6.50 14.48 3.16
C ILE A 273 7.66 13.64 3.71
N GLU A 274 8.72 13.43 2.91
CA GLU A 274 9.81 12.48 3.20
C GLU A 274 9.27 11.07 3.38
N ALA A 275 8.53 10.60 2.37
CA ALA A 275 7.79 9.36 2.43
C ALA A 275 8.69 8.15 2.69
N LYS A 276 8.25 7.23 3.57
CA LYS A 276 8.99 6.04 3.99
C LYS A 276 8.95 4.89 2.97
N TRP A 277 7.94 4.85 2.08
CA TRP A 277 7.82 3.81 1.05
C TRP A 277 8.68 4.08 -0.18
N GLN A 278 9.98 4.19 -0.02
CA GLN A 278 10.91 4.50 -1.11
C GLN A 278 11.91 3.36 -1.36
N THR A 279 11.53 2.15 -1.06
CA THR A 279 12.35 0.99 -1.38
C THR A 279 11.98 0.47 -2.77
N PHE A 280 12.89 0.68 -3.71
CA PHE A 280 12.73 0.32 -5.11
C PHE A 280 13.42 -1.00 -5.41
N ARG A 281 12.77 -1.86 -6.20
CA ARG A 281 13.35 -3.12 -6.70
C ARG A 281 13.10 -3.29 -8.17
N THR A 282 14.03 -3.93 -8.85
CA THR A 282 13.88 -4.32 -10.25
C THR A 282 13.14 -5.66 -10.35
N HIS A 283 12.62 -5.97 -11.56
CA HIS A 283 12.07 -7.30 -11.86
C HIS A 283 13.08 -8.42 -11.59
N ALA A 284 14.36 -8.20 -11.92
CA ALA A 284 15.41 -9.18 -11.70
C ALA A 284 15.67 -9.43 -10.20
N GLN A 285 15.72 -8.37 -9.38
CA GLN A 285 15.88 -8.51 -7.93
C GLN A 285 14.70 -9.24 -7.30
N THR A 286 13.47 -8.85 -7.64
CA THR A 286 12.25 -9.51 -7.15
C THR A 286 12.18 -10.97 -7.59
N THR A 287 12.55 -11.26 -8.85
CA THR A 287 12.64 -12.65 -9.34
C THR A 287 13.63 -13.47 -8.51
N ALA A 288 14.84 -12.92 -8.28
CA ALA A 288 15.86 -13.62 -7.50
C ALA A 288 15.44 -13.87 -6.05
N GLN A 289 14.77 -12.92 -5.40
CA GLN A 289 14.24 -13.06 -4.05
C GLN A 289 13.16 -14.16 -3.98
N LEU A 290 12.21 -14.16 -4.91
CA LEU A 290 11.15 -15.17 -4.98
C LEU A 290 11.71 -16.56 -5.30
N GLN A 291 12.69 -16.67 -6.20
CA GLN A 291 13.36 -17.96 -6.50
C GLN A 291 14.13 -18.50 -5.29
N ARG A 292 14.83 -17.64 -4.55
CA ARG A 292 15.49 -18.03 -3.28
C ARG A 292 14.49 -18.53 -2.24
N ALA A 293 13.30 -17.95 -2.19
CA ALA A 293 12.21 -18.39 -1.34
C ALA A 293 11.51 -19.67 -1.83
N GLY A 294 11.90 -20.23 -2.99
CA GLY A 294 11.38 -21.48 -3.52
C GLY A 294 10.23 -21.34 -4.52
N PHE A 295 9.85 -20.13 -4.90
CA PHE A 295 8.79 -19.89 -5.89
C PHE A 295 9.25 -20.20 -7.32
N VAL A 296 8.30 -20.66 -8.12
CA VAL A 296 8.45 -20.95 -9.55
C VAL A 296 7.36 -20.24 -10.36
N ASN A 297 7.43 -20.32 -11.70
CA ASN A 297 6.43 -19.75 -12.61
C ASN A 297 6.13 -18.26 -12.34
N ILE A 298 7.19 -17.49 -12.06
CA ILE A 298 7.09 -16.08 -11.73
C ILE A 298 6.74 -15.29 -12.99
N ARG A 299 5.65 -14.53 -12.95
CA ARG A 299 5.23 -13.63 -14.03
C ARG A 299 4.84 -12.27 -13.49
N PHE A 300 4.98 -11.25 -14.32
CA PHE A 300 4.69 -9.88 -13.98
C PHE A 300 3.55 -9.34 -14.85
N ILE A 301 2.71 -8.48 -14.26
CA ILE A 301 1.67 -7.74 -14.95
C ILE A 301 1.86 -6.28 -14.55
N ASP A 302 2.28 -5.46 -15.50
CA ASP A 302 2.56 -4.06 -15.27
C ASP A 302 1.27 -3.23 -15.24
N ASP A 303 1.21 -2.19 -14.38
CA ASP A 303 0.34 -1.05 -14.56
C ASP A 303 0.82 -0.20 -15.76
N ARG A 304 0.00 0.70 -16.27
CA ARG A 304 0.33 1.50 -17.47
C ARG A 304 1.59 2.34 -17.31
N ALA A 305 1.84 2.84 -16.10
CA ALA A 305 3.04 3.61 -15.77
C ALA A 305 4.25 2.71 -15.45
N ARG A 306 4.06 1.40 -15.28
CA ARG A 306 5.06 0.41 -14.87
C ARG A 306 5.74 0.74 -13.54
N MET A 307 5.00 1.38 -12.64
CA MET A 307 5.49 1.76 -11.32
C MET A 307 5.35 0.62 -10.31
N PHE A 308 4.24 -0.13 -10.36
CA PHE A 308 3.91 -1.18 -9.41
C PHE A 308 3.55 -2.51 -10.10
N PRO A 309 4.51 -3.23 -10.66
CA PRO A 309 4.22 -4.54 -11.25
C PRO A 309 3.54 -5.47 -10.26
N THR A 310 2.43 -6.08 -10.67
CA THR A 310 1.81 -7.21 -9.97
C THR A 310 2.57 -8.46 -10.28
N VAL A 311 2.93 -9.23 -9.27
CA VAL A 311 3.69 -10.48 -9.39
C VAL A 311 2.81 -11.66 -9.05
N ILE A 312 2.80 -12.66 -9.91
CA ILE A 312 2.18 -13.96 -9.66
C ILE A 312 3.31 -14.99 -9.59
N ALA A 313 3.39 -15.72 -8.49
CA ALA A 313 4.40 -16.74 -8.29
C ALA A 313 3.77 -18.01 -7.67
N GLN A 314 4.26 -19.19 -7.99
CA GLN A 314 3.68 -20.44 -7.53
C GLN A 314 4.63 -21.19 -6.59
N ARG A 315 4.08 -21.76 -5.50
CA ARG A 315 4.76 -22.81 -4.75
C ARG A 315 4.75 -24.10 -5.61
N PRO A 316 5.88 -24.80 -5.77
CA PRO A 316 5.92 -26.11 -6.44
C PRO A 316 4.92 -27.12 -5.85
N ARG A 317 4.50 -28.10 -6.67
CA ARG A 317 3.63 -29.20 -6.22
C ARG A 317 4.39 -30.23 -5.40
#